data_8d2202808b20c4fd21d6b4f1deffe10f
#
_entry.id   8d2202808b20c4fd21d6b4f1deffe10f
#
_cell.length_a   1.000
_cell.length_b   1.000
_cell.length_c   1.000
_cell.angle_alpha   90.00
_cell.angle_beta   90.00
_cell.angle_gamma   90.00
#
_symmetry.space_group_name_H-M   'P 1'
#
loop_
_entity.id
_entity.type
_entity.pdbx_description
1 polymer ?
#
loop_
_entity_poly.entity_id
_entity_poly.type
_entity_poly.pdbx_seq_one_letter_code
_entity_poly.pdbx_strand_id
1 'polypeptide(L)'
;MTRKAAAHTSQYAEEKPSVNYVSLSKAMSKALRHQPQRLGITLAPDGSVSLDEFIGALNRRGGWLRAITEADVMQVVEHGSKQRFAVEGGRIRARYGHSVPLAINYELANPPDVLYHGTSERFLETIMAEGLLPMGRQVVHLSSDVETAQQVGRRHGGRTVILTVDAARAAQDGIRFYRGNDSTWLADRIPACFLRKQDARYLQ
;
A
#
# COMPACT_ATOMS: atom_id res chain seq x y z
N MET A 1 9.12 -29.31 -65.75
CA MET A 1 8.94 -27.98 -65.07
C MET A 1 8.04 -28.20 -63.84
N THR A 2 8.63 -28.37 -62.68
CA THR A 2 7.94 -28.70 -61.42
C THR A 2 8.01 -27.49 -60.51
N ARG A 3 6.85 -26.81 -60.27
CA ARG A 3 6.74 -25.69 -59.32
C ARG A 3 6.64 -26.25 -57.90
N LYS A 4 7.63 -25.92 -57.10
CA LYS A 4 7.69 -26.15 -55.66
C LYS A 4 6.83 -25.10 -54.94
N ALA A 5 5.72 -25.51 -54.32
CA ALA A 5 4.92 -24.65 -53.47
C ALA A 5 5.65 -24.50 -52.13
N ALA A 6 6.02 -23.26 -51.78
CA ALA A 6 6.55 -22.94 -50.44
C ALA A 6 5.39 -22.78 -49.47
N ALA A 7 5.34 -23.64 -48.48
CA ALA A 7 4.39 -23.53 -47.38
C ALA A 7 4.84 -22.36 -46.45
N HIS A 8 4.07 -21.27 -46.42
CA HIS A 8 4.19 -20.23 -45.43
C HIS A 8 3.52 -20.70 -44.14
N THR A 9 4.30 -21.22 -43.23
CA THR A 9 3.84 -21.48 -41.86
C THR A 9 3.84 -20.18 -41.13
N SER A 10 2.68 -19.51 -41.07
CA SER A 10 2.45 -18.34 -40.24
C SER A 10 2.49 -18.75 -38.77
N GLN A 11 3.55 -18.40 -38.06
CA GLN A 11 3.62 -18.49 -36.60
C GLN A 11 2.79 -17.36 -36.02
N TYR A 12 1.49 -17.55 -35.86
CA TYR A 12 0.70 -16.75 -34.93
C TYR A 12 1.08 -17.25 -33.53
N ALA A 13 1.98 -16.51 -32.86
CA ALA A 13 2.14 -16.63 -31.44
C ALA A 13 0.80 -16.19 -30.83
N GLU A 14 0.04 -17.13 -30.27
CA GLU A 14 -1.14 -16.84 -29.47
C GLU A 14 -0.68 -15.96 -28.30
N GLU A 15 -0.97 -14.66 -28.37
CA GLU A 15 -0.80 -13.76 -27.24
C GLU A 15 -1.68 -14.28 -26.09
N LYS A 16 -1.04 -14.86 -25.08
CA LYS A 16 -1.75 -15.28 -23.87
C LYS A 16 -2.52 -14.08 -23.29
N PRO A 17 -3.81 -14.26 -22.94
CA PRO A 17 -4.62 -13.17 -22.39
C PRO A 17 -3.89 -12.49 -21.24
N SER A 18 -3.73 -11.17 -21.31
CA SER A 18 -2.95 -10.40 -20.34
C SER A 18 -3.72 -10.25 -19.02
N VAL A 19 -3.02 -10.32 -17.90
CA VAL A 19 -3.56 -10.04 -16.58
C VAL A 19 -3.67 -8.53 -16.39
N ASN A 20 -4.82 -8.06 -15.92
CA ASN A 20 -4.95 -6.66 -15.50
C ASN A 20 -4.28 -6.47 -14.13
N TYR A 21 -3.04 -5.97 -14.13
CA TYR A 21 -2.23 -5.81 -12.92
C TYR A 21 -2.80 -4.78 -11.93
N VAL A 22 -3.57 -3.78 -12.40
CA VAL A 22 -4.27 -2.85 -11.50
C VAL A 22 -5.35 -3.60 -10.72
N SER A 23 -6.13 -4.44 -11.38
CA SER A 23 -7.15 -5.28 -10.75
C SER A 23 -6.53 -6.30 -9.80
N LEU A 24 -5.41 -6.92 -10.20
CA LEU A 24 -4.66 -7.85 -9.36
C LEU A 24 -4.14 -7.14 -8.09
N SER A 25 -3.49 -5.98 -8.22
CA SER A 25 -3.01 -5.18 -7.09
C SER A 25 -4.14 -4.78 -6.11
N LYS A 26 -5.32 -4.46 -6.64
CA LYS A 26 -6.50 -4.17 -5.79
C LYS A 26 -6.97 -5.41 -5.04
N ALA A 27 -7.04 -6.57 -5.70
CA ALA A 27 -7.42 -7.84 -5.08
C ALA A 27 -6.42 -8.26 -3.99
N MET A 28 -5.11 -8.18 -4.29
CA MET A 28 -4.03 -8.42 -3.32
C MET A 28 -4.15 -7.48 -2.10
N SER A 29 -4.34 -6.17 -2.33
CA SER A 29 -4.52 -5.20 -1.24
C SER A 29 -5.72 -5.52 -0.37
N LYS A 30 -6.85 -5.89 -0.98
CA LYS A 30 -8.08 -6.23 -0.25
C LYS A 30 -7.89 -7.47 0.61
N ALA A 31 -7.25 -8.50 0.08
CA ALA A 31 -7.00 -9.74 0.79
C ALA A 31 -5.99 -9.56 1.92
N LEU A 32 -4.82 -9.01 1.63
CA LEU A 32 -3.71 -8.94 2.60
C LEU A 32 -3.89 -7.86 3.68
N ARG A 33 -4.79 -6.89 3.49
CA ARG A 33 -4.97 -5.77 4.44
C ARG A 33 -6.30 -5.76 5.16
N HIS A 34 -7.36 -6.26 4.52
CA HIS A 34 -8.71 -5.98 4.98
C HIS A 34 -9.58 -7.24 5.17
N GLN A 35 -9.56 -8.16 4.23
CA GLN A 35 -10.52 -9.26 4.16
C GLN A 35 -9.87 -10.58 3.71
N PRO A 36 -8.85 -11.10 4.44
CA PRO A 36 -8.19 -12.37 4.09
C PRO A 36 -9.18 -13.55 4.06
N GLN A 37 -10.16 -13.54 4.95
CA GLN A 37 -11.19 -14.58 5.04
C GLN A 37 -12.02 -14.73 3.76
N ARG A 38 -12.13 -13.67 2.92
CA ARG A 38 -12.83 -13.78 1.62
C ARG A 38 -12.09 -14.61 0.59
N LEU A 39 -10.80 -14.82 0.78
CA LEU A 39 -10.01 -15.77 -0.01
C LEU A 39 -9.78 -17.09 0.73
N GLY A 40 -10.31 -17.25 1.95
CA GLY A 40 -10.08 -18.43 2.79
C GLY A 40 -8.62 -18.56 3.25
N ILE A 41 -7.91 -17.43 3.42
CA ILE A 41 -6.53 -17.40 3.90
C ILE A 41 -6.46 -16.83 5.32
N THR A 42 -5.46 -17.29 6.07
CA THR A 42 -5.13 -16.78 7.41
C THR A 42 -3.76 -16.12 7.38
N LEU A 43 -3.69 -14.88 7.87
CA LEU A 43 -2.42 -14.16 7.97
C LEU A 43 -1.69 -14.54 9.25
N ALA A 44 -0.37 -14.68 9.16
CA ALA A 44 0.51 -14.79 10.30
C ALA A 44 0.59 -13.45 11.09
N PRO A 45 1.18 -13.42 12.31
CA PRO A 45 1.29 -12.18 13.12
C PRO A 45 2.06 -11.04 12.44
N ASP A 46 2.92 -11.34 11.47
CA ASP A 46 3.62 -10.35 10.64
C ASP A 46 2.83 -9.90 9.40
N GLY A 47 1.57 -10.36 9.27
CA GLY A 47 0.70 -10.08 8.14
C GLY A 47 0.99 -10.89 6.88
N SER A 48 1.88 -11.89 6.96
CA SER A 48 2.26 -12.72 5.82
C SER A 48 1.39 -13.98 5.67
N VAL A 49 1.40 -14.52 4.45
CA VAL A 49 0.84 -15.83 4.09
C VAL A 49 1.76 -16.50 3.09
N SER A 50 1.75 -17.84 2.98
CA SER A 50 2.49 -18.55 1.93
C SER A 50 2.12 -17.99 0.56
N LEU A 51 3.12 -17.75 -0.31
CA LEU A 51 2.90 -17.23 -1.66
C LEU A 51 2.08 -18.22 -2.50
N ASP A 52 2.36 -19.51 -2.39
CA ASP A 52 1.63 -20.56 -3.12
C ASP A 52 0.17 -20.64 -2.66
N GLU A 53 -0.06 -20.61 -1.33
CA GLU A 53 -1.41 -20.58 -0.78
C GLU A 53 -2.19 -19.35 -1.27
N PHE A 54 -1.54 -18.18 -1.30
CA PHE A 54 -2.13 -16.93 -1.75
C PHE A 54 -2.50 -16.97 -3.23
N ILE A 55 -1.61 -17.46 -4.10
CA ILE A 55 -1.86 -17.61 -5.54
C ILE A 55 -2.99 -18.63 -5.77
N GLY A 56 -2.95 -19.76 -5.09
CA GLY A 56 -4.03 -20.74 -5.13
C GLY A 56 -5.38 -20.17 -4.73
N ALA A 57 -5.41 -19.33 -3.69
CA ALA A 57 -6.63 -18.66 -3.22
C ALA A 57 -7.16 -17.62 -4.23
N LEU A 58 -6.28 -16.84 -4.86
CA LEU A 58 -6.65 -15.90 -5.94
C LEU A 58 -7.28 -16.65 -7.13
N ASN A 59 -6.72 -17.80 -7.49
CA ASN A 59 -7.21 -18.61 -8.60
C ASN A 59 -8.53 -19.32 -8.27
N ARG A 60 -8.70 -19.83 -7.05
CA ARG A 60 -10.00 -20.39 -6.60
C ARG A 60 -11.12 -19.36 -6.59
N ARG A 61 -10.81 -18.11 -6.22
CA ARG A 61 -11.79 -17.01 -6.29
C ARG A 61 -12.28 -16.79 -7.73
N GLY A 62 -11.38 -16.96 -8.72
CA GLY A 62 -11.69 -16.74 -10.14
C GLY A 62 -11.84 -15.26 -10.52
N GLY A 63 -12.40 -15.04 -11.72
CA GLY A 63 -12.57 -13.69 -12.28
C GLY A 63 -11.35 -13.17 -13.03
N TRP A 64 -10.41 -14.07 -13.36
CA TRP A 64 -9.23 -13.78 -14.16
C TRP A 64 -9.38 -14.37 -15.57
N LEU A 65 -8.81 -13.71 -16.59
CA LEU A 65 -8.81 -14.22 -17.97
C LEU A 65 -7.99 -15.50 -18.14
N ARG A 66 -6.99 -15.68 -17.26
CA ARG A 66 -6.21 -16.92 -17.10
C ARG A 66 -5.80 -17.07 -15.63
N ALA A 67 -5.25 -18.22 -15.29
CA ALA A 67 -4.71 -18.43 -13.96
C ALA A 67 -3.60 -17.42 -13.64
N ILE A 68 -3.65 -16.86 -12.43
CA ILE A 68 -2.60 -16.02 -11.86
C ILE A 68 -1.39 -16.88 -11.51
N THR A 69 -0.23 -16.44 -11.91
CA THR A 69 1.06 -17.08 -11.64
C THR A 69 1.87 -16.28 -10.63
N GLU A 70 2.95 -16.88 -10.12
CA GLU A 70 3.93 -16.18 -9.30
C GLU A 70 4.51 -14.96 -10.03
N ALA A 71 4.85 -15.10 -11.31
CA ALA A 71 5.36 -13.99 -12.12
C ALA A 71 4.39 -12.80 -12.19
N ASP A 72 3.08 -13.06 -12.24
CA ASP A 72 2.08 -11.97 -12.20
C ASP A 72 2.07 -11.26 -10.85
N VAL A 73 2.19 -11.99 -9.75
CA VAL A 73 2.28 -11.43 -8.41
C VAL A 73 3.57 -10.62 -8.28
N MET A 74 4.72 -11.15 -8.71
CA MET A 74 6.01 -10.46 -8.67
C MET A 74 5.99 -9.19 -9.54
N GLN A 75 5.34 -9.21 -10.69
CA GLN A 75 5.14 -8.01 -11.51
C GLN A 75 4.42 -6.89 -10.73
N VAL A 76 3.41 -7.24 -9.92
CA VAL A 76 2.72 -6.26 -9.06
C VAL A 76 3.61 -5.80 -7.90
N VAL A 77 4.40 -6.69 -7.32
CA VAL A 77 5.28 -6.39 -6.18
C VAL A 77 6.40 -5.43 -6.58
N GLU A 78 7.07 -5.72 -7.70
CA GLU A 78 8.29 -5.03 -8.14
C GLU A 78 7.98 -3.76 -8.93
N HIS A 79 6.99 -3.79 -9.83
CA HIS A 79 6.69 -2.69 -10.75
C HIS A 79 5.46 -1.86 -10.33
N GLY A 80 4.84 -2.18 -9.21
CA GLY A 80 3.76 -1.37 -8.66
C GLY A 80 4.25 0.05 -8.32
N SER A 81 3.54 1.09 -8.79
CA SER A 81 3.86 2.51 -8.53
C SER A 81 4.00 2.87 -7.04
N LYS A 82 3.59 1.99 -6.16
CA LYS A 82 3.74 2.09 -4.70
C LYS A 82 4.13 0.71 -4.18
N GLN A 83 5.27 0.60 -3.56
CA GLN A 83 5.76 -0.63 -2.91
C GLN A 83 4.85 -1.06 -1.75
N ARG A 84 3.70 -1.66 -2.11
CA ARG A 84 2.65 -2.05 -1.14
C ARG A 84 2.87 -3.41 -0.52
N PHE A 85 3.63 -4.27 -1.20
CA PHE A 85 3.80 -5.67 -0.86
C PHE A 85 5.27 -6.01 -0.72
N ALA A 86 5.56 -7.08 -0.01
CA ALA A 86 6.86 -7.73 0.04
C ALA A 86 6.69 -9.23 -0.13
N VAL A 87 7.63 -9.85 -0.83
CA VAL A 87 7.77 -11.31 -0.93
C VAL A 87 9.14 -11.66 -0.38
N GLU A 88 9.18 -12.44 0.68
CA GLU A 88 10.39 -12.85 1.39
C GLU A 88 10.21 -14.29 1.88
N GLY A 89 11.20 -15.16 1.65
CA GLY A 89 11.17 -16.55 2.12
C GLY A 89 9.94 -17.35 1.67
N GLY A 90 9.45 -17.14 0.44
CA GLY A 90 8.25 -17.82 -0.08
C GLY A 90 6.93 -17.36 0.55
N ARG A 91 6.93 -16.22 1.22
CA ARG A 91 5.75 -15.61 1.86
C ARG A 91 5.50 -14.22 1.30
N ILE A 92 4.22 -13.86 1.18
CA ILE A 92 3.77 -12.53 0.75
C ILE A 92 3.07 -11.81 1.89
N ARG A 93 3.32 -10.49 2.00
CA ARG A 93 2.61 -9.61 2.94
C ARG A 93 2.35 -8.23 2.35
N ALA A 94 1.35 -7.54 2.87
CA ALA A 94 1.28 -6.09 2.68
C ALA A 94 2.25 -5.40 3.66
N ARG A 95 2.96 -4.38 3.19
CA ARG A 95 3.90 -3.62 4.05
C ARG A 95 3.18 -2.73 5.05
N TYR A 96 1.98 -2.26 4.74
CA TYR A 96 1.21 -1.32 5.57
C TYR A 96 -0.27 -1.27 5.17
N GLY A 97 -1.08 -0.56 5.97
CA GLY A 97 -2.47 -0.24 5.65
C GLY A 97 -3.48 -1.28 6.11
N HIS A 98 -3.12 -2.11 7.08
CA HIS A 98 -3.98 -3.15 7.63
C HIS A 98 -5.14 -2.57 8.43
N SER A 99 -6.30 -3.20 8.30
CA SER A 99 -7.49 -3.01 9.14
C SER A 99 -8.08 -4.35 9.61
N VAL A 100 -7.34 -5.45 9.41
CA VAL A 100 -7.71 -6.77 9.96
C VAL A 100 -7.66 -6.74 11.49
N PRO A 101 -8.48 -7.53 12.20
CA PRO A 101 -8.48 -7.63 13.67
C PRO A 101 -7.31 -8.49 14.17
N LEU A 102 -6.13 -8.33 13.60
CA LEU A 102 -4.88 -8.97 13.94
C LEU A 102 -3.83 -7.89 14.11
N ALA A 103 -3.21 -7.79 15.28
CA ALA A 103 -2.12 -6.86 15.53
C ALA A 103 -0.93 -7.23 14.63
N ILE A 104 -0.65 -6.37 13.64
CA ILE A 104 0.49 -6.56 12.75
C ILE A 104 1.73 -5.94 13.38
N ASN A 105 2.77 -6.73 13.51
CA ASN A 105 4.06 -6.27 13.98
C ASN A 105 4.80 -5.52 12.86
N TYR A 106 4.92 -4.21 13.00
CA TYR A 106 5.73 -3.38 12.11
C TYR A 106 7.15 -3.25 12.65
N GLU A 107 8.12 -3.16 11.76
CA GLU A 107 9.51 -2.93 12.12
C GLU A 107 9.71 -1.46 12.56
N LEU A 108 10.25 -1.27 13.77
CA LEU A 108 10.59 0.05 14.29
C LEU A 108 11.66 0.71 13.43
N ALA A 109 11.49 2.01 13.16
CA ALA A 109 12.43 2.78 12.39
C ALA A 109 12.54 4.21 12.93
N ASN A 110 13.74 4.79 12.84
CA ASN A 110 13.96 6.19 13.18
C ASN A 110 13.38 7.07 12.05
N PRO A 111 12.42 7.96 12.35
CA PRO A 111 11.85 8.83 11.34
C PRO A 111 12.83 9.94 10.93
N PRO A 112 12.66 10.57 9.75
CA PRO A 112 13.28 11.84 9.45
C PRO A 112 12.71 12.93 10.39
N ASP A 113 13.36 14.10 10.41
CA ASP A 113 12.96 15.20 11.30
C ASP A 113 11.50 15.61 11.10
N VAL A 114 11.06 15.63 9.84
CA VAL A 114 9.73 16.09 9.46
C VAL A 114 9.05 15.06 8.58
N LEU A 115 7.77 14.83 8.87
CA LEU A 115 6.85 14.05 8.05
C LEU A 115 5.59 14.86 7.76
N TYR A 116 4.77 14.38 6.84
CA TYR A 116 3.59 15.11 6.37
C TYR A 116 2.34 14.24 6.43
N HIS A 117 1.19 14.90 6.68
CA HIS A 117 -0.10 14.25 6.61
C HIS A 117 -1.07 15.07 5.76
N GLY A 118 -1.57 14.48 4.69
CA GLY A 118 -2.59 15.10 3.83
C GLY A 118 -3.99 14.68 4.25
N THR A 119 -4.84 15.66 4.50
CA THR A 119 -6.22 15.45 4.94
C THR A 119 -7.19 16.43 4.27
N SER A 120 -8.49 16.28 4.53
CA SER A 120 -9.50 17.27 4.13
C SER A 120 -9.66 18.33 5.22
N GLU A 121 -9.88 19.59 4.81
CA GLU A 121 -10.08 20.73 5.72
C GLU A 121 -11.17 20.48 6.77
N ARG A 122 -12.22 19.73 6.45
CA ARG A 122 -13.30 19.37 7.39
C ARG A 122 -12.84 18.59 8.63
N PHE A 123 -11.67 17.93 8.56
CA PHE A 123 -11.11 17.18 9.68
C PHE A 123 -10.06 17.97 10.47
N LEU A 124 -9.68 19.17 9.98
CA LEU A 124 -8.57 19.93 10.54
C LEU A 124 -8.78 20.28 12.01
N GLU A 125 -9.95 20.78 12.38
CA GLU A 125 -10.26 21.18 13.76
C GLU A 125 -10.14 19.98 14.72
N THR A 126 -10.75 18.85 14.38
CA THR A 126 -10.67 17.63 15.18
C THR A 126 -9.22 17.14 15.32
N ILE A 127 -8.46 17.13 14.22
CA ILE A 127 -7.07 16.69 14.25
C ILE A 127 -6.20 17.63 15.10
N MET A 128 -6.43 18.95 15.03
CA MET A 128 -5.67 19.91 15.83
C MET A 128 -6.03 19.85 17.32
N ALA A 129 -7.20 19.34 17.67
CA ALA A 129 -7.62 19.12 19.06
C ALA A 129 -7.14 17.75 19.60
N GLU A 130 -7.29 16.68 18.84
CA GLU A 130 -7.09 15.29 19.31
C GLU A 130 -5.77 14.66 18.85
N GLY A 131 -5.13 15.23 17.83
CA GLY A 131 -3.99 14.66 17.14
C GLY A 131 -4.40 13.72 16.00
N LEU A 132 -3.41 13.08 15.37
CA LEU A 132 -3.65 12.06 14.36
C LEU A 132 -3.85 10.70 15.03
N LEU A 133 -5.00 10.11 14.79
CA LEU A 133 -5.38 8.79 15.27
C LEU A 133 -5.43 7.78 14.12
N PRO A 134 -5.19 6.48 14.38
CA PRO A 134 -5.23 5.43 13.36
C PRO A 134 -6.58 5.27 12.66
N MET A 135 -7.68 5.64 13.31
CA MET A 135 -9.06 5.48 12.87
C MET A 135 -9.40 4.02 12.56
N GLY A 136 -9.86 3.70 11.35
CA GLY A 136 -10.16 2.34 10.90
C GLY A 136 -8.93 1.50 10.52
N ARG A 137 -7.71 1.94 10.86
CA ARG A 137 -6.45 1.24 10.64
C ARG A 137 -5.76 0.94 11.96
N GLN A 138 -4.63 0.25 11.91
CA GLN A 138 -3.84 -0.04 13.12
C GLN A 138 -2.88 1.08 13.49
N VAL A 139 -2.45 1.86 12.50
CA VAL A 139 -1.45 2.93 12.65
C VAL A 139 -1.80 4.14 11.78
N VAL A 140 -1.32 5.30 12.18
CA VAL A 140 -1.36 6.54 11.40
C VAL A 140 -0.45 6.41 10.19
N HIS A 141 -0.86 6.98 9.05
CA HIS A 141 -0.07 7.00 7.82
C HIS A 141 0.44 8.42 7.57
N LEU A 142 1.73 8.53 7.35
CA LEU A 142 2.44 9.78 7.08
C LEU A 142 3.18 9.66 5.75
N SER A 143 3.52 10.77 5.16
CA SER A 143 4.28 10.86 3.91
C SER A 143 5.65 11.48 4.16
N SER A 144 6.66 11.04 3.42
CA SER A 144 8.02 11.62 3.47
C SER A 144 8.10 13.01 2.85
N ASP A 145 7.13 13.36 1.98
CA ASP A 145 7.12 14.60 1.22
C ASP A 145 5.70 15.18 1.08
N VAL A 146 5.66 16.48 0.77
CA VAL A 146 4.41 17.26 0.64
C VAL A 146 3.57 16.79 -0.53
N GLU A 147 4.20 16.45 -1.66
CA GLU A 147 3.50 16.04 -2.88
C GLU A 147 2.72 14.75 -2.65
N THR A 148 3.38 13.74 -2.05
CA THR A 148 2.72 12.50 -1.66
C THR A 148 1.59 12.73 -0.67
N ALA A 149 1.79 13.60 0.34
CA ALA A 149 0.75 13.96 1.29
C ALA A 149 -0.45 14.63 0.61
N GLN A 150 -0.20 15.52 -0.35
CA GLN A 150 -1.24 16.18 -1.13
C GLN A 150 -2.05 15.19 -1.96
N GLN A 151 -1.39 14.25 -2.64
CA GLN A 151 -2.07 13.18 -3.40
C GLN A 151 -2.94 12.30 -2.50
N VAL A 152 -2.48 12.02 -1.26
CA VAL A 152 -3.26 11.26 -0.27
C VAL A 152 -4.46 12.07 0.20
N GLY A 153 -4.27 13.34 0.55
CA GLY A 153 -5.31 14.24 1.04
C GLY A 153 -6.47 14.41 0.04
N ARG A 154 -6.17 14.53 -1.26
CA ARG A 154 -7.19 14.64 -2.33
C ARG A 154 -8.19 13.48 -2.35
N ARG A 155 -7.84 12.30 -1.84
CA ARG A 155 -8.75 11.14 -1.78
C ARG A 155 -9.89 11.30 -0.79
N HIS A 156 -9.75 12.19 0.18
CA HIS A 156 -10.77 12.46 1.19
C HIS A 156 -11.86 13.43 0.71
N GLY A 157 -11.70 13.99 -0.50
CA GLY A 157 -12.60 14.99 -1.08
C GLY A 157 -12.53 16.34 -0.36
N GLY A 158 -13.08 17.40 -1.00
CA GLY A 158 -13.02 18.76 -0.51
C GLY A 158 -11.63 19.38 -0.61
N ARG A 159 -11.44 20.51 0.08
CA ARG A 159 -10.15 21.22 0.12
C ARG A 159 -9.13 20.39 0.90
N THR A 160 -8.00 20.10 0.27
CA THR A 160 -6.88 19.39 0.90
C THR A 160 -6.05 20.35 1.76
N VAL A 161 -5.73 19.89 2.96
CA VAL A 161 -4.82 20.55 3.89
C VAL A 161 -3.64 19.62 4.17
N ILE A 162 -2.45 20.19 4.26
CA ILE A 162 -1.25 19.47 4.65
C ILE A 162 -0.88 19.86 6.08
N LEU A 163 -0.64 18.84 6.90
CA LEU A 163 -0.07 18.99 8.23
C LEU A 163 1.39 18.56 8.19
N THR A 164 2.24 19.37 8.78
CA THR A 164 3.63 19.04 9.10
C THR A 164 3.66 18.37 10.46
N VAL A 165 4.39 17.28 10.57
CA VAL A 165 4.62 16.51 11.80
C VAL A 165 6.07 16.68 12.20
N ASP A 166 6.33 17.18 13.40
CA ASP A 166 7.65 17.18 14.03
C ASP A 166 7.99 15.78 14.51
N ALA A 167 8.44 14.96 13.56
CA ALA A 167 8.61 13.53 13.80
C ALA A 167 9.84 13.22 14.67
N ALA A 168 10.91 14.02 14.56
CA ALA A 168 12.09 13.87 15.42
C ALA A 168 11.73 14.10 16.88
N ARG A 169 11.04 15.20 17.19
CA ARG A 169 10.60 15.49 18.55
C ARG A 169 9.58 14.47 19.05
N ALA A 170 8.63 14.08 18.24
CA ALA A 170 7.66 13.04 18.61
C ALA A 170 8.36 11.70 18.95
N ALA A 171 9.39 11.32 18.18
CA ALA A 171 10.18 10.11 18.47
C ALA A 171 10.98 10.24 19.78
N GLN A 172 11.57 11.40 20.07
CA GLN A 172 12.23 11.68 21.34
C GLN A 172 11.28 11.58 22.53
N ASP A 173 10.03 11.97 22.35
CA ASP A 173 8.94 11.88 23.35
C ASP A 173 8.31 10.47 23.39
N GLY A 174 8.91 9.47 22.72
CA GLY A 174 8.55 8.04 22.82
C GLY A 174 7.48 7.57 21.84
N ILE A 175 7.08 8.38 20.86
CA ILE A 175 6.17 7.93 19.80
C ILE A 175 6.91 6.96 18.87
N ARG A 176 6.35 5.77 18.66
CA ARG A 176 6.94 4.77 17.79
C ARG A 176 6.61 5.03 16.34
N PHE A 177 7.66 4.98 15.51
CA PHE A 177 7.56 5.10 14.07
C PHE A 177 8.01 3.82 13.39
N TYR A 178 7.45 3.58 12.20
CA TYR A 178 7.75 2.39 11.40
C TYR A 178 7.86 2.78 9.93
N ARG A 179 8.68 2.06 9.19
CA ARG A 179 8.84 2.31 7.76
C ARG A 179 7.86 1.47 6.95
N GLY A 180 6.95 2.13 6.21
CA GLY A 180 6.04 1.45 5.30
C GLY A 180 6.70 1.15 3.94
N ASN A 181 7.27 2.20 3.32
CA ASN A 181 8.09 2.17 2.10
C ASN A 181 8.88 3.48 1.97
N ASP A 182 9.42 3.79 0.78
CA ASP A 182 10.25 4.99 0.57
C ASP A 182 9.50 6.31 0.80
N SER A 183 8.20 6.36 0.49
CA SER A 183 7.36 7.55 0.63
C SER A 183 6.32 7.48 1.75
N THR A 184 6.21 6.34 2.46
CA THR A 184 5.19 6.11 3.49
C THR A 184 5.83 5.74 4.81
N TRP A 185 5.52 6.51 5.84
CA TRP A 185 5.84 6.26 7.23
C TRP A 185 4.58 5.95 8.02
N LEU A 186 4.75 5.25 9.12
CA LEU A 186 3.67 4.82 10.01
C LEU A 186 4.00 5.26 11.43
N ALA A 187 2.98 5.53 12.24
CA ALA A 187 3.14 5.82 13.66
C ALA A 187 1.93 5.32 14.46
N ASP A 188 2.09 5.06 15.76
CA ASP A 188 0.98 4.60 16.60
C ASP A 188 -0.14 5.66 16.65
N ARG A 189 0.22 6.85 17.08
CA ARG A 189 -0.60 8.06 17.07
C ARG A 189 0.31 9.28 17.10
N ILE A 190 -0.15 10.43 16.65
CA ILE A 190 0.62 11.68 16.76
C ILE A 190 -0.20 12.69 17.54
N PRO A 191 0.18 13.06 18.79
CA PRO A 191 -0.44 14.13 19.54
C PRO A 191 -0.43 15.46 18.81
N ALA A 192 -1.43 16.29 19.06
CA ALA A 192 -1.61 17.59 18.38
C ALA A 192 -0.42 18.54 18.56
N CYS A 193 0.31 18.46 19.69
CA CYS A 193 1.47 19.31 19.98
C CYS A 193 2.65 19.13 19.00
N PHE A 194 2.68 18.04 18.23
CA PHE A 194 3.67 17.79 17.18
C PHE A 194 3.16 18.18 15.78
N LEU A 195 1.95 18.72 15.67
CA LEU A 195 1.32 19.04 14.39
C LEU A 195 1.33 20.55 14.14
N ARG A 196 1.57 20.93 12.89
CA ARG A 196 1.40 22.29 12.41
C ARG A 196 0.70 22.28 11.06
N LYS A 197 -0.25 23.18 10.84
CA LYS A 197 -0.81 23.40 9.50
C LYS A 197 0.25 24.04 8.62
N GLN A 198 0.51 23.48 7.46
CA GLN A 198 1.42 24.07 6.48
C GLN A 198 0.75 25.24 5.78
N ASP A 199 1.47 26.36 5.67
CA ASP A 199 0.97 27.53 4.94
C ASP A 199 0.81 27.23 3.45
N ALA A 200 -0.27 27.73 2.86
CA ALA A 200 -0.60 27.53 1.45
C ALA A 200 0.49 28.04 0.47
N ARG A 201 1.42 28.86 0.93
CA ARG A 201 2.52 29.45 0.16
C ARG A 201 3.57 28.43 -0.32
N TYR A 202 3.60 27.25 0.25
CA TYR A 202 4.55 26.17 -0.09
C TYR A 202 3.91 25.05 -0.93
N LEU A 203 2.71 25.29 -1.47
CA LEU A 203 1.95 24.31 -2.26
C LEU A 203 1.95 24.62 -3.78
N GLN A 204 2.89 25.46 -4.24
CA GLN A 204 3.05 25.77 -5.67
C GLN A 204 3.98 24.79 -6.37
#